data_120c8fbc172a25d4f04633e6730a33c0
#
_entry.id   120c8fbc172a25d4f04633e6730a33c0
#
_cell.length_a   1.000
_cell.length_b   1.000
_cell.length_c   1.000
_cell.angle_alpha   90.00
_cell.angle_beta   90.00
_cell.angle_gamma   90.00
#
_symmetry.space_group_name_H-M   'P 1'
#
loop_
_entity.id
_entity.type
_entity.pdbx_description
1 polymer ?
#
loop_
_entity_poly.entity_id
_entity_poly.type
_entity_poly.pdbx_seq_one_letter_code
_entity_poly.pdbx_strand_id
1 'polypeptide(L)'
;LPLYQGNHPLMAAYDIKGIRFLAIDNSTYQINEEQLAFFKAQVASGMPLVLLAHIPMYAPGKRISFGCGNPNWGAASDRNFKLERRPKWPENGHTQTTFNFHKEVFNAPNLLGIFAGHTHQNSIEMIKGKPQIVSDDNASGAYLDISFSPLDKQDAKLIF
;
A
#
# COMPACT_ATOMS: atom_id res chain seq x y z
N LEU A 1 -10.83 -8.37 18.38
CA LEU A 1 -11.72 -8.62 17.22
C LEU A 1 -11.43 -10.02 16.65
N PRO A 2 -12.48 -10.80 16.24
CA PRO A 2 -12.28 -12.16 15.72
C PRO A 2 -11.35 -12.24 14.51
N LEU A 3 -11.19 -11.13 13.80
CA LEU A 3 -10.35 -11.02 12.60
C LEU A 3 -8.84 -11.10 12.89
N TYR A 4 -8.41 -10.78 14.10
CA TYR A 4 -6.97 -10.80 14.40
C TYR A 4 -6.45 -12.18 14.78
N GLN A 5 -7.28 -13.09 15.31
CA GLN A 5 -6.95 -14.48 15.64
C GLN A 5 -5.52 -14.67 16.20
N GLY A 6 -5.06 -13.73 17.04
CA GLY A 6 -3.69 -13.69 17.55
C GLY A 6 -2.64 -13.04 16.64
N ASN A 7 -3.03 -12.51 15.45
CA ASN A 7 -2.12 -11.78 14.57
C ASN A 7 -1.83 -10.37 15.09
N HIS A 8 -0.73 -9.80 14.62
CA HIS A 8 -0.37 -8.42 14.99
C HIS A 8 -1.37 -7.43 14.36
N PRO A 9 -1.89 -6.44 15.13
CA PRO A 9 -2.93 -5.54 14.64
C PRO A 9 -2.49 -4.59 13.52
N LEU A 10 -1.18 -4.35 13.38
CA LEU A 10 -0.64 -3.40 12.38
C LEU A 10 -0.13 -4.07 11.11
N MET A 11 -0.02 -5.40 11.08
CA MET A 11 0.52 -6.14 9.94
C MET A 11 0.12 -7.61 9.99
N ALA A 12 -0.13 -8.19 8.82
CA ALA A 12 -0.43 -9.61 8.66
C ALA A 12 -0.02 -10.09 7.26
N ALA A 13 0.23 -11.39 7.13
CA ALA A 13 0.49 -12.05 5.86
C ALA A 13 -0.46 -13.24 5.69
N TYR A 14 -1.04 -13.38 4.49
CA TYR A 14 -1.95 -14.46 4.14
C TYR A 14 -1.53 -15.07 2.81
N ASP A 15 -1.28 -16.38 2.79
CA ASP A 15 -0.91 -17.10 1.58
C ASP A 15 -2.14 -17.70 0.92
N ILE A 16 -2.43 -17.28 -0.30
CA ILE A 16 -3.59 -17.76 -1.08
C ILE A 16 -3.09 -18.17 -2.47
N LYS A 17 -3.17 -19.46 -2.77
CA LYS A 17 -2.84 -20.03 -4.10
C LYS A 17 -1.47 -19.56 -4.65
N GLY A 18 -0.45 -19.49 -3.78
CA GLY A 18 0.91 -19.12 -4.17
C GLY A 18 1.20 -17.62 -4.23
N ILE A 19 0.24 -16.79 -3.87
CA ILE A 19 0.41 -15.34 -3.71
C ILE A 19 0.30 -15.00 -2.23
N ARG A 20 1.21 -14.18 -1.73
CA ARG A 20 1.18 -13.66 -0.36
C ARG A 20 0.57 -12.25 -0.34
N PHE A 21 -0.53 -12.10 0.38
CA PHE A 21 -1.19 -10.84 0.63
C PHE A 21 -0.68 -10.27 1.95
N LEU A 22 -0.09 -9.08 1.88
CA LEU A 22 0.43 -8.36 3.04
C LEU A 22 -0.51 -7.22 3.41
N ALA A 23 -1.19 -7.33 4.54
CA ALA A 23 -1.94 -6.23 5.10
C ALA A 23 -1.03 -5.43 6.04
N ILE A 24 -0.84 -4.13 5.76
CA ILE A 24 -0.03 -3.23 6.58
C ILE A 24 -0.84 -1.98 6.89
N ASP A 25 -1.06 -1.72 8.17
CA ASP A 25 -1.76 -0.51 8.61
C ASP A 25 -0.86 0.72 8.53
N ASN A 26 -1.19 1.61 7.60
CA ASN A 26 -0.58 2.92 7.47
C ASN A 26 -1.59 4.06 7.70
N SER A 27 -2.70 3.78 8.38
CA SER A 27 -3.80 4.75 8.60
C SER A 27 -3.37 5.99 9.41
N THR A 28 -2.21 5.95 10.06
CA THR A 28 -1.60 7.09 10.74
C THR A 28 -0.67 7.89 9.86
N TYR A 29 -0.56 7.59 8.55
CA TYR A 29 0.46 8.11 7.63
C TYR A 29 1.89 7.74 8.01
N GLN A 30 2.09 6.85 8.96
CA GLN A 30 3.41 6.40 9.38
C GLN A 30 3.52 4.89 9.32
N ILE A 31 4.72 4.46 9.07
CA ILE A 31 5.19 3.09 9.22
C ILE A 31 6.23 3.07 10.34
N ASN A 32 6.11 2.11 11.24
CA ASN A 32 7.10 1.90 12.30
C ASN A 32 8.20 0.92 11.86
N GLU A 33 9.25 0.79 12.68
CA GLU A 33 10.40 -0.09 12.37
C GLU A 33 10.01 -1.57 12.28
N GLU A 34 9.05 -2.00 13.06
CA GLU A 34 8.56 -3.38 13.05
C GLU A 34 7.83 -3.72 11.76
N GLN A 35 6.96 -2.81 11.28
CA GLN A 35 6.27 -2.95 9.99
C GLN A 35 7.26 -2.94 8.81
N LEU A 36 8.29 -2.09 8.86
CA LEU A 36 9.34 -2.06 7.85
C LEU A 36 10.13 -3.36 7.84
N ALA A 37 10.54 -3.85 9.00
CA ALA A 37 11.26 -5.12 9.13
C ALA A 37 10.41 -6.30 8.63
N PHE A 38 9.13 -6.33 8.99
CA PHE A 38 8.18 -7.33 8.51
C PHE A 38 8.10 -7.32 6.98
N PHE A 39 7.88 -6.15 6.36
CA PHE A 39 7.80 -6.04 4.89
C PHE A 39 9.07 -6.56 4.22
N LYS A 40 10.24 -6.14 4.69
CA LYS A 40 11.54 -6.59 4.15
C LYS A 40 11.72 -8.10 4.25
N ALA A 41 11.30 -8.71 5.35
CA ALA A 41 11.33 -10.16 5.52
C ALA A 41 10.44 -10.87 4.50
N GLN A 42 9.25 -10.31 4.22
CA GLN A 42 8.36 -10.88 3.20
C GLN A 42 8.94 -10.73 1.79
N VAL A 43 9.55 -9.60 1.47
CA VAL A 43 10.25 -9.42 0.18
C VAL A 43 11.37 -10.44 0.02
N ALA A 44 12.17 -10.65 1.08
CA ALA A 44 13.27 -11.62 1.07
C ALA A 44 12.82 -13.08 0.91
N SER A 45 11.55 -13.40 1.17
CA SER A 45 11.01 -14.75 0.96
C SER A 45 10.95 -15.15 -0.53
N GLY A 46 10.96 -14.17 -1.44
CA GLY A 46 10.87 -14.39 -2.88
C GLY A 46 9.45 -14.76 -3.38
N MET A 47 8.47 -14.93 -2.48
CA MET A 47 7.09 -15.22 -2.87
C MET A 47 6.48 -14.02 -3.62
N PRO A 48 5.61 -14.25 -4.62
CA PRO A 48 4.80 -13.18 -5.20
C PRO A 48 3.99 -12.45 -4.12
N LEU A 49 4.12 -11.13 -4.04
CA LEU A 49 3.50 -10.31 -2.99
C LEU A 49 2.43 -9.39 -3.55
N VAL A 50 1.37 -9.18 -2.77
CA VAL A 50 0.38 -8.12 -2.95
C VAL A 50 0.35 -7.30 -1.67
N LEU A 51 0.52 -5.97 -1.79
CA LEU A 51 0.42 -5.07 -0.65
C LEU A 51 -1.00 -4.50 -0.53
N LEU A 52 -1.59 -4.68 0.63
CA LEU A 52 -2.85 -4.07 1.04
C LEU A 52 -2.54 -2.99 2.07
N ALA A 53 -2.86 -1.73 1.78
CA ALA A 53 -2.65 -0.60 2.67
C ALA A 53 -3.87 0.31 2.64
N HIS A 54 -4.11 1.08 3.70
CA HIS A 54 -5.22 2.03 3.68
C HIS A 54 -4.89 3.25 2.81
N ILE A 55 -3.75 3.88 3.07
CA ILE A 55 -3.31 5.08 2.34
C ILE A 55 -2.42 4.67 1.18
N PRO A 56 -2.69 5.12 -0.05
CA PRO A 56 -1.87 4.77 -1.21
C PRO A 56 -0.43 5.30 -1.08
N MET A 57 0.50 4.63 -1.75
CA MET A 57 1.89 5.06 -1.82
C MET A 57 2.01 6.31 -2.71
N TYR A 58 2.80 7.27 -2.26
CA TYR A 58 3.05 8.50 -3.01
C TYR A 58 3.72 8.26 -4.36
N ALA A 59 3.23 8.97 -5.36
CA ALA A 59 3.82 9.02 -6.69
C ALA A 59 3.83 10.47 -7.21
N PRO A 60 5.01 11.07 -7.46
CA PRO A 60 5.10 12.42 -8.00
C PRO A 60 4.37 12.56 -9.34
N GLY A 61 3.64 13.66 -9.50
CA GLY A 61 2.91 13.94 -10.74
C GLY A 61 1.67 13.07 -10.98
N LYS A 62 1.29 12.23 -10.01
CA LYS A 62 0.10 11.42 -10.08
C LYS A 62 -1.07 12.06 -9.30
N ARG A 63 -2.30 11.58 -9.55
CA ARG A 63 -3.51 12.08 -8.88
C ARG A 63 -3.45 11.98 -7.36
N ILE A 64 -2.73 11.00 -6.85
CA ILE A 64 -2.51 10.77 -5.43
C ILE A 64 -1.26 11.55 -4.98
N SER A 65 -1.41 12.84 -4.73
CA SER A 65 -0.32 13.71 -4.31
C SER A 65 -0.03 13.64 -2.81
N PHE A 66 -0.97 13.15 -2.01
CA PHE A 66 -0.87 13.09 -0.54
C PHE A 66 -0.70 11.66 -0.02
N GLY A 67 -0.15 10.76 -0.84
CA GLY A 67 0.08 9.37 -0.46
C GLY A 67 1.15 9.19 0.61
N CYS A 68 1.20 8.00 1.18
CA CYS A 68 2.22 7.58 2.14
C CYS A 68 3.63 7.67 1.50
N GLY A 69 4.54 8.37 2.16
CA GLY A 69 5.89 8.62 1.65
C GLY A 69 6.04 9.91 0.81
N ASN A 70 5.03 10.77 0.76
CA ASN A 70 5.14 12.08 0.12
C ASN A 70 6.07 13.00 0.93
N PRO A 71 7.17 13.51 0.37
CA PRO A 71 8.10 14.37 1.10
C PRO A 71 7.52 15.73 1.51
N ASN A 72 6.45 16.16 0.85
CA ASN A 72 5.77 17.42 1.14
C ASN A 72 4.49 17.23 1.99
N TRP A 73 4.19 16.00 2.43
CA TRP A 73 3.02 15.75 3.23
C TRP A 73 3.22 16.20 4.69
N GLY A 74 2.20 16.79 5.24
CA GLY A 74 2.03 17.00 6.67
C GLY A 74 0.55 17.04 7.00
N ALA A 75 0.15 16.67 8.22
CA ALA A 75 -1.25 16.58 8.61
C ALA A 75 -2.03 17.87 8.30
N ALA A 76 -1.43 19.03 8.53
CA ALA A 76 -2.07 20.32 8.29
C ALA A 76 -2.34 20.62 6.80
N SER A 77 -1.59 19.98 5.88
CA SER A 77 -1.75 20.15 4.42
C SER A 77 -2.67 19.10 3.80
N ASP A 78 -3.02 18.03 4.53
CA ASP A 78 -3.89 16.97 4.04
C ASP A 78 -5.35 17.44 4.12
N ARG A 79 -6.04 17.46 2.96
CA ARG A 79 -7.46 17.84 2.92
C ARG A 79 -8.36 16.91 3.73
N ASN A 80 -7.97 15.65 3.88
CA ASN A 80 -8.72 14.64 4.62
C ASN A 80 -8.50 14.77 6.14
N PHE A 81 -7.44 15.44 6.58
CA PHE A 81 -7.18 15.70 7.99
C PHE A 81 -8.36 16.36 8.71
N LYS A 82 -9.03 17.32 8.05
CA LYS A 82 -10.21 18.00 8.60
C LYS A 82 -11.40 17.06 8.81
N LEU A 83 -11.51 16.01 8.00
CA LEU A 83 -12.58 15.03 8.07
C LEU A 83 -12.27 13.94 9.11
N GLU A 84 -11.07 13.42 9.09
CA GLU A 84 -10.68 12.29 9.92
C GLU A 84 -10.09 12.70 11.26
N ARG A 85 -9.48 13.87 11.36
CA ARG A 85 -8.90 14.49 12.58
C ARG A 85 -8.25 13.47 13.51
N ARG A 86 -7.38 12.64 12.98
CA ARG A 86 -6.73 11.61 13.78
C ARG A 86 -5.59 12.23 14.59
N PRO A 87 -5.65 12.21 15.93
CA PRO A 87 -4.63 12.83 16.78
C PRO A 87 -3.24 12.19 16.66
N LYS A 88 -3.15 11.04 15.97
CA LYS A 88 -1.90 10.33 15.70
C LYS A 88 -1.22 10.71 14.39
N TRP A 89 -1.83 11.57 13.57
CA TRP A 89 -1.19 12.04 12.36
C TRP A 89 -0.14 13.07 12.71
N PRO A 90 1.12 12.90 12.27
CA PRO A 90 2.18 13.82 12.60
C PRO A 90 2.02 15.15 11.89
N GLU A 91 2.17 16.25 12.61
CA GLU A 91 2.10 17.59 12.03
C GLU A 91 3.23 17.86 11.02
N ASN A 92 4.40 17.29 11.25
CA ASN A 92 5.67 17.61 10.59
C ASN A 92 6.07 16.61 9.48
N GLY A 93 5.11 15.88 8.92
CA GLY A 93 5.37 14.96 7.82
C GLY A 93 5.81 13.55 8.26
N HIS A 94 6.33 12.80 7.31
CA HIS A 94 6.67 11.40 7.54
C HIS A 94 8.00 11.21 8.28
N THR A 95 8.09 10.10 9.02
CA THR A 95 9.35 9.62 9.60
C THR A 95 10.27 9.08 8.50
N GLN A 96 11.58 8.99 8.79
CA GLN A 96 12.54 8.36 7.90
C GLN A 96 12.19 6.88 7.61
N THR A 97 11.64 6.18 8.60
CA THR A 97 11.15 4.79 8.45
C THR A 97 10.05 4.69 7.41
N THR A 98 9.12 5.64 7.39
CA THR A 98 8.07 5.69 6.36
C THR A 98 8.65 5.94 4.97
N PHE A 99 9.64 6.82 4.83
CA PHE A 99 10.34 7.02 3.55
C PHE A 99 11.12 5.76 3.13
N ASN A 100 11.76 5.08 4.05
CA ASN A 100 12.46 3.82 3.78
C ASN A 100 11.46 2.74 3.32
N PHE A 101 10.32 2.61 3.97
CA PHE A 101 9.26 1.71 3.55
C PHE A 101 8.78 1.99 2.12
N HIS A 102 8.49 3.25 1.81
CA HIS A 102 8.11 3.67 0.45
C HIS A 102 9.16 3.26 -0.59
N LYS A 103 10.45 3.45 -0.28
CA LYS A 103 11.55 3.02 -1.14
C LYS A 103 11.58 1.50 -1.33
N GLU A 104 11.43 0.73 -0.24
CA GLU A 104 11.44 -0.73 -0.29
C GLU A 104 10.24 -1.27 -1.10
N VAL A 105 9.05 -0.68 -0.96
CA VAL A 105 7.87 -1.07 -1.73
C VAL A 105 8.14 -1.00 -3.24
N PHE A 106 8.70 0.11 -3.72
CA PHE A 106 8.95 0.26 -5.15
C PHE A 106 10.22 -0.45 -5.66
N ASN A 107 11.09 -0.89 -4.77
CA ASN A 107 12.25 -1.70 -5.11
C ASN A 107 12.01 -3.22 -4.98
N ALA A 108 10.91 -3.65 -4.35
CA ALA A 108 10.61 -5.06 -4.14
C ALA A 108 10.41 -5.80 -5.47
N PRO A 109 11.28 -6.75 -5.87
CA PRO A 109 11.21 -7.37 -7.19
C PRO A 109 10.01 -8.30 -7.38
N ASN A 110 9.51 -8.85 -6.28
CA ASN A 110 8.41 -9.81 -6.22
C ASN A 110 7.06 -9.19 -5.86
N LEU A 111 6.95 -7.84 -5.77
CA LEU A 111 5.69 -7.16 -5.54
C LEU A 111 4.88 -7.06 -6.84
N LEU A 112 3.71 -7.70 -6.87
CA LEU A 112 2.80 -7.74 -8.02
C LEU A 112 1.95 -6.48 -8.13
N GLY A 113 1.54 -5.91 -6.99
CA GLY A 113 0.69 -4.72 -6.98
C GLY A 113 0.38 -4.22 -5.58
N ILE A 114 -0.19 -3.01 -5.54
CA ILE A 114 -0.59 -2.29 -4.33
C ILE A 114 -2.07 -1.98 -4.43
N PHE A 115 -2.84 -2.32 -3.41
CA PHE A 115 -4.26 -1.99 -3.30
C PHE A 115 -4.50 -1.09 -2.10
N ALA A 116 -5.17 0.02 -2.32
CA ALA A 116 -5.42 1.04 -1.31
C ALA A 116 -6.81 1.67 -1.45
N GLY A 117 -7.16 2.50 -0.50
CA GLY A 117 -8.40 3.29 -0.48
C GLY A 117 -8.13 4.75 -0.13
N HIS A 118 -8.73 5.26 0.94
CA HIS A 118 -8.49 6.57 1.57
C HIS A 118 -8.88 7.80 0.76
N THR A 119 -8.57 7.86 -0.52
CA THR A 119 -8.78 9.05 -1.34
C THR A 119 -10.21 9.23 -1.81
N HIS A 120 -11.07 8.21 -1.62
CA HIS A 120 -12.44 8.17 -2.11
C HIS A 120 -12.54 8.52 -3.61
N GLN A 121 -11.60 8.01 -4.39
CA GLN A 121 -11.53 8.18 -5.84
C GLN A 121 -10.87 6.97 -6.48
N ASN A 122 -11.52 6.37 -7.46
CA ASN A 122 -10.91 5.31 -8.23
C ASN A 122 -9.67 5.79 -8.97
N SER A 123 -8.59 5.06 -8.85
CA SER A 123 -7.42 5.24 -9.71
C SER A 123 -6.68 3.93 -9.95
N ILE A 124 -6.10 3.82 -11.14
CA ILE A 124 -5.18 2.74 -11.51
C ILE A 124 -3.96 3.41 -12.09
N GLU A 125 -2.81 3.22 -11.46
CA GLU A 125 -1.58 3.89 -11.84
C GLU A 125 -0.41 2.90 -11.86
N MET A 126 0.46 3.04 -12.86
CA MET A 126 1.74 2.32 -12.89
C MET A 126 2.83 3.18 -12.29
N ILE A 127 3.41 2.74 -11.18
CA ILE A 127 4.47 3.45 -10.46
C ILE A 127 5.70 2.57 -10.44
N LYS A 128 6.76 2.98 -11.15
CA LYS A 128 8.00 2.20 -11.29
C LYS A 128 7.74 0.73 -11.70
N GLY A 129 6.84 0.53 -12.66
CA GLY A 129 6.49 -0.80 -13.16
C GLY A 129 5.57 -1.62 -12.26
N LYS A 130 5.02 -1.04 -11.18
CA LYS A 130 4.09 -1.71 -10.28
C LYS A 130 2.71 -1.04 -10.34
N PRO A 131 1.63 -1.82 -10.52
CA PRO A 131 0.29 -1.28 -10.46
C PRO A 131 -0.06 -0.87 -9.03
N GLN A 132 -0.57 0.35 -8.86
CA GLN A 132 -1.27 0.79 -7.67
C GLN A 132 -2.72 1.05 -8.02
N ILE A 133 -3.62 0.38 -7.32
CA ILE A 133 -5.05 0.45 -7.55
C ILE A 133 -5.70 0.98 -6.28
N VAL A 134 -6.46 2.05 -6.42
CA VAL A 134 -7.20 2.68 -5.33
C VAL A 134 -8.68 2.56 -5.61
N SER A 135 -9.43 2.05 -4.64
CA SER A 135 -10.90 2.00 -4.74
C SER A 135 -11.52 3.32 -4.30
N ASP A 136 -12.69 3.61 -4.83
CA ASP A 136 -13.59 4.61 -4.29
C ASP A 136 -14.15 4.18 -2.93
N ASP A 137 -14.92 5.04 -2.27
CA ASP A 137 -15.49 4.71 -0.97
C ASP A 137 -16.62 3.68 -1.09
N ASN A 138 -16.68 2.78 -0.10
CA ASN A 138 -17.70 1.74 -0.05
C ASN A 138 -19.10 2.28 0.37
N ALA A 139 -19.19 3.49 0.89
CA ALA A 139 -20.47 4.12 1.19
C ALA A 139 -21.24 4.45 -0.08
N SER A 140 -20.53 4.68 -1.20
CA SER A 140 -21.11 4.80 -2.54
C SER A 140 -21.41 3.44 -3.21
N GLY A 141 -21.10 2.31 -2.56
CA GLY A 141 -21.25 0.97 -3.11
C GLY A 141 -20.07 0.54 -4.01
N ALA A 142 -18.97 1.26 -3.98
CA ALA A 142 -17.81 0.93 -4.80
C ALA A 142 -17.09 -0.32 -4.26
N TYR A 143 -16.68 -1.20 -5.16
CA TYR A 143 -15.81 -2.34 -4.89
C TYR A 143 -14.91 -2.64 -6.10
N LEU A 144 -13.85 -3.40 -5.87
CA LEU A 144 -12.97 -3.89 -6.91
C LEU A 144 -13.01 -5.42 -6.93
N ASP A 145 -13.27 -5.99 -8.10
CA ASP A 145 -13.08 -7.41 -8.38
C ASP A 145 -11.74 -7.59 -9.07
N ILE A 146 -10.85 -8.38 -8.44
CA ILE A 146 -9.47 -8.51 -8.88
C ILE A 146 -9.16 -9.99 -9.09
N SER A 147 -8.78 -10.32 -10.32
CA SER A 147 -8.35 -11.66 -10.69
C SER A 147 -6.85 -11.71 -10.94
N PHE A 148 -6.20 -12.73 -10.40
CA PHE A 148 -4.81 -13.05 -10.68
C PHE A 148 -4.77 -14.29 -11.57
N SER A 149 -4.12 -14.18 -12.71
CA SER A 149 -3.91 -15.31 -13.62
C SER A 149 -2.41 -15.58 -13.77
N PRO A 150 -1.97 -16.86 -13.84
CA PRO A 150 -0.61 -17.16 -14.20
C PRO A 150 -0.28 -16.56 -15.57
N LEU A 151 0.90 -15.96 -15.71
CA LEU A 151 1.42 -15.61 -17.02
C LEU A 151 1.90 -16.88 -17.71
N ASP A 152 1.37 -17.17 -18.89
CA ASP A 152 1.95 -18.18 -19.75
C ASP A 152 3.37 -17.76 -20.14
N LYS A 153 4.31 -18.73 -20.20
CA LYS A 153 5.72 -18.45 -20.55
C LYS A 153 5.86 -17.79 -21.94
N GLN A 154 4.87 -17.91 -22.81
CA GLN A 154 4.82 -17.23 -24.11
C GLN A 154 4.48 -15.75 -23.97
N ASP A 155 3.60 -15.37 -23.05
CA ASP A 155 3.18 -13.97 -22.87
C ASP A 155 4.25 -13.13 -22.17
N ALA A 156 5.10 -13.75 -21.37
CA ALA A 156 6.23 -13.08 -20.72
C ALA A 156 7.29 -12.53 -21.71
N LYS A 157 7.25 -12.93 -22.98
CA LYS A 157 8.14 -12.41 -24.04
C LYS A 157 7.61 -11.16 -24.74
N LEU A 158 6.37 -10.75 -24.49
CA LEU A 158 5.72 -9.63 -25.16
C LEU A 158 5.69 -8.32 -24.32
N ILE A 159 6.32 -8.31 -23.14
CA ILE A 159 6.31 -7.16 -22.23
C ILE A 159 7.64 -6.36 -22.27
N PHE A 160 8.35 -6.40 -23.39
CA PHE A 160 9.53 -5.56 -23.62
C PHE A 160 9.31 -4.54 -24.72
#